data_890dbae9bb3d3d1ea8bd50d886010614
#
_entry.id   890dbae9bb3d3d1ea8bd50d886010614
#
_cell.length_a   1.000
_cell.length_b   1.000
_cell.length_c   1.000
_cell.angle_alpha   90.00
_cell.angle_beta   90.00
_cell.angle_gamma   90.00
#
_symmetry.space_group_name_H-M   'P 1'
#
loop_
_entity.id
_entity.type
_entity.pdbx_description
1 polymer ?
#
loop_
_entity_poly.entity_id
_entity_poly.type
_entity_poly.pdbx_seq_one_letter_code
_entity_poly.pdbx_strand_id
1 'polypeptide(L)'
;DALERMPRALDIGCQMPHGALRPYVMGENGIESTDASAAEIDEMRRLTREALVAGALGFSTSRTLIHKGADGKYVPGTFARLEEIFGIGRALGDAHRGVFQMTSNHVGMDQETVWMRKLAEETGQPVAFNVQQIDTHPELWKTLLGQIEDAGRAGVPLYGAFCGRPVGLLFSWGG
;
A
#
# COMPACT_ATOMS: atom_id res chain seq x y z
N ASP A 1 -20.08 -9.72 5.88
CA ASP A 1 -21.35 -10.28 5.43
C ASP A 1 -21.22 -11.44 4.46
N ALA A 2 -20.62 -11.29 3.25
CA ALA A 2 -20.41 -12.41 2.34
C ALA A 2 -19.41 -13.41 2.92
N LEU A 3 -18.26 -12.91 3.41
CA LEU A 3 -17.23 -13.73 4.04
C LEU A 3 -17.71 -14.41 5.33
N GLU A 4 -18.58 -13.79 6.12
CA GLU A 4 -19.14 -14.38 7.34
C GLU A 4 -20.01 -15.61 7.05
N ARG A 5 -20.71 -15.59 5.92
CA ARG A 5 -21.64 -16.66 5.52
C ARG A 5 -20.96 -17.82 4.78
N MET A 6 -19.71 -17.66 4.38
CA MET A 6 -18.97 -18.72 3.67
C MET A 6 -18.30 -19.68 4.67
N PRO A 7 -18.47 -21.01 4.53
CA PRO A 7 -17.67 -21.96 5.29
C PRO A 7 -16.19 -21.79 4.91
N ARG A 8 -15.32 -21.66 5.92
CA ARG A 8 -13.90 -21.39 5.73
C ARG A 8 -13.05 -22.35 6.56
N ALA A 9 -11.94 -22.79 5.98
CA ALA A 9 -10.92 -23.56 6.68
C ALA A 9 -9.82 -22.67 7.28
N LEU A 10 -9.76 -21.38 6.87
CA LEU A 10 -8.76 -20.41 7.32
C LEU A 10 -9.45 -19.12 7.77
N ASP A 11 -8.83 -18.42 8.71
CA ASP A 11 -9.22 -17.05 9.03
C ASP A 11 -8.88 -16.11 7.88
N ILE A 12 -9.77 -15.17 7.60
CA ILE A 12 -9.63 -14.21 6.51
C ILE A 12 -9.71 -12.80 7.09
N GLY A 13 -8.71 -11.98 6.76
CA GLY A 13 -8.72 -10.55 7.01
C GLY A 13 -8.58 -9.77 5.69
N CYS A 14 -9.20 -8.60 5.63
CA CYS A 14 -9.17 -7.73 4.47
C CYS A 14 -8.52 -6.39 4.81
N GLN A 15 -7.85 -5.80 3.82
CA GLN A 15 -7.44 -4.40 3.85
C GLN A 15 -8.33 -3.61 2.88
N MET A 16 -8.47 -2.29 3.11
CA MET A 16 -9.09 -1.40 2.13
C MET A 16 -8.13 -1.23 0.95
N PRO A 17 -8.47 -1.71 -0.26
CA PRO A 17 -7.59 -1.63 -1.41
C PRO A 17 -7.74 -0.29 -2.13
N HIS A 18 -6.65 0.44 -2.33
CA HIS A 18 -6.62 1.72 -3.05
C HIS A 18 -7.21 1.61 -4.46
N GLY A 19 -6.82 0.54 -5.19
CA GLY A 19 -7.26 0.30 -6.55
C GLY A 19 -8.77 0.11 -6.73
N ALA A 20 -9.50 -0.26 -5.67
CA ALA A 20 -10.96 -0.32 -5.69
C ALA A 20 -11.60 0.95 -5.10
N LEU A 21 -10.97 1.54 -4.10
CA LEU A 21 -11.46 2.76 -3.44
C LEU A 21 -11.48 3.96 -4.39
N ARG A 22 -10.42 4.13 -5.17
CA ARG A 22 -10.28 5.23 -6.12
C ARG A 22 -11.42 5.29 -7.14
N PRO A 23 -11.68 4.24 -7.94
CA PRO A 23 -12.80 4.26 -8.89
C PRO A 23 -14.17 4.30 -8.20
N TYR A 24 -14.31 3.81 -6.98
CA TYR A 24 -15.54 3.93 -6.22
C TYR A 24 -15.89 5.38 -5.91
N VAL A 25 -14.90 6.21 -5.57
CA VAL A 25 -15.10 7.64 -5.23
C VAL A 25 -15.08 8.54 -6.46
N MET A 26 -14.17 8.28 -7.41
CA MET A 26 -13.87 9.17 -8.54
C MET A 26 -14.50 8.71 -9.87
N GLY A 27 -15.15 7.51 -9.89
CA GLY A 27 -15.65 6.92 -11.13
C GLY A 27 -14.52 6.63 -12.13
N GLU A 28 -14.77 6.89 -13.41
CA GLU A 28 -13.80 6.66 -14.50
C GLU A 28 -12.49 7.45 -14.32
N ASN A 29 -12.57 8.66 -13.78
CA ASN A 29 -11.38 9.47 -13.48
C ASN A 29 -10.41 8.75 -12.54
N GLY A 30 -10.93 7.98 -11.59
CA GLY A 30 -10.13 7.17 -10.68
C GLY A 30 -9.36 6.05 -11.37
N ILE A 31 -9.89 5.53 -12.47
CA ILE A 31 -9.25 4.50 -13.30
C ILE A 31 -8.16 5.13 -14.18
N GLU A 32 -8.40 6.31 -14.73
CA GLU A 32 -7.51 6.97 -15.71
C GLU A 32 -6.34 7.72 -15.07
N SER A 33 -6.08 7.52 -13.79
CA SER A 33 -4.94 8.11 -13.08
C SER A 33 -4.93 9.65 -13.03
N THR A 34 -6.11 10.30 -13.13
CA THR A 34 -6.23 11.73 -12.86
C THR A 34 -5.99 12.03 -11.39
N ASP A 35 -5.54 13.24 -11.09
CA ASP A 35 -5.34 13.66 -9.71
C ASP A 35 -6.68 13.75 -8.97
N ALA A 36 -6.71 13.22 -7.75
CA ALA A 36 -7.86 13.34 -6.88
C ALA A 36 -7.97 14.78 -6.33
N SER A 37 -9.17 15.32 -6.31
CA SER A 37 -9.48 16.57 -5.63
C SER A 37 -9.43 16.40 -4.10
N ALA A 38 -9.33 17.51 -3.36
CA ALA A 38 -9.35 17.48 -1.89
C ALA A 38 -10.62 16.78 -1.35
N ALA A 39 -11.79 17.03 -1.96
CA ALA A 39 -13.04 16.40 -1.57
C ALA A 39 -13.06 14.88 -1.80
N GLU A 40 -12.47 14.41 -2.91
CA GLU A 40 -12.33 12.98 -3.19
C GLU A 40 -11.34 12.30 -2.23
N ILE A 41 -10.24 12.98 -1.89
CA ILE A 41 -9.29 12.50 -0.88
C ILE A 41 -9.96 12.38 0.49
N ASP A 42 -10.73 13.38 0.89
CA ASP A 42 -11.46 13.37 2.16
C ASP A 42 -12.51 12.23 2.19
N GLU A 43 -13.20 11.98 1.10
CA GLU A 43 -14.14 10.87 1.00
C GLU A 43 -13.44 9.51 1.05
N MET A 44 -12.31 9.33 0.36
CA MET A 44 -11.48 8.12 0.45
C MET A 44 -10.97 7.90 1.87
N ARG A 45 -10.54 8.96 2.57
CA ARG A 45 -10.14 8.90 3.99
C ARG A 45 -11.30 8.46 4.87
N ARG A 46 -12.49 9.05 4.69
CA ARG A 46 -13.69 8.70 5.45
C ARG A 46 -14.05 7.23 5.30
N LEU A 47 -14.10 6.73 4.06
CA LEU A 47 -14.42 5.33 3.76
C LEU A 47 -13.36 4.36 4.31
N THR A 48 -12.08 4.73 4.22
CA THR A 48 -10.98 3.94 4.81
C THR A 48 -11.13 3.85 6.33
N ARG A 49 -11.44 4.98 6.99
CA ARG A 49 -11.68 4.98 8.44
C ARG A 49 -12.90 4.12 8.82
N GLU A 50 -13.98 4.17 8.06
CA GLU A 50 -15.15 3.31 8.28
C GLU A 50 -14.80 1.83 8.14
N ALA A 51 -14.03 1.47 7.12
CA ALA A 51 -13.56 0.09 6.94
C ALA A 51 -12.71 -0.37 8.11
N LEU A 52 -11.80 0.47 8.61
CA LEU A 52 -10.96 0.17 9.77
C LEU A 52 -11.81 -0.07 11.03
N VAL A 53 -12.81 0.77 11.27
CA VAL A 53 -13.75 0.62 12.40
C VAL A 53 -14.57 -0.66 12.26
N ALA A 54 -14.94 -1.04 11.03
CA ALA A 54 -15.65 -2.27 10.73
C ALA A 54 -14.78 -3.54 10.81
N GLY A 55 -13.47 -3.39 11.05
CA GLY A 55 -12.55 -4.52 11.26
C GLY A 55 -11.55 -4.78 10.15
N ALA A 56 -11.43 -3.89 9.16
CA ALA A 56 -10.36 -3.98 8.18
C ALA A 56 -8.98 -3.91 8.86
N LEU A 57 -8.01 -4.69 8.36
CA LEU A 57 -6.68 -4.80 8.93
C LEU A 57 -5.77 -3.61 8.57
N GLY A 58 -6.19 -2.78 7.62
CA GLY A 58 -5.40 -1.65 7.16
C GLY A 58 -5.85 -1.13 5.80
N PHE A 59 -4.94 -0.41 5.17
CA PHE A 59 -5.06 0.11 3.81
C PHE A 59 -3.91 -0.42 2.97
N SER A 60 -4.16 -0.74 1.71
CA SER A 60 -3.12 -1.22 0.79
C SER A 60 -3.09 -0.43 -0.52
N THR A 61 -1.89 -0.10 -0.98
CA THR A 61 -1.67 0.55 -2.26
C THR A 61 -0.56 -0.14 -3.06
N SER A 62 -0.58 0.06 -4.37
CA SER A 62 0.43 -0.45 -5.27
C SER A 62 0.99 0.68 -6.13
N ARG A 63 2.31 0.81 -6.13
CA ARG A 63 3.04 1.76 -6.97
C ARG A 63 3.96 1.06 -7.98
N THR A 64 3.83 -0.26 -8.08
CA THR A 64 4.64 -1.05 -9.02
C THR A 64 4.05 -1.05 -10.43
N LEU A 65 4.93 -1.00 -11.43
CA LEU A 65 4.56 -1.00 -12.84
C LEU A 65 4.23 -2.40 -13.39
N ILE A 66 4.39 -3.43 -12.59
CA ILE A 66 4.04 -4.81 -12.99
C ILE A 66 2.59 -5.18 -12.63
N HIS A 67 1.93 -4.39 -11.76
CA HIS A 67 0.51 -4.62 -11.47
C HIS A 67 -0.36 -3.96 -12.52
N LYS A 68 -0.99 -4.79 -13.32
CA LYS A 68 -1.90 -4.36 -14.40
C LYS A 68 -3.23 -5.09 -14.30
N GLY A 69 -4.29 -4.43 -14.74
CA GLY A 69 -5.59 -5.03 -14.95
C GLY A 69 -5.61 -5.96 -16.19
N ALA A 70 -6.69 -6.67 -16.36
CA ALA A 70 -6.90 -7.55 -17.52
C ALA A 70 -6.88 -6.80 -18.88
N ASP A 71 -7.13 -5.49 -18.84
CA ASP A 71 -7.07 -4.57 -19.98
C ASP A 71 -5.65 -4.03 -20.27
N GLY A 72 -4.65 -4.47 -19.51
CA GLY A 72 -3.25 -4.02 -19.60
C GLY A 72 -2.97 -2.65 -19.01
N LYS A 73 -3.97 -1.92 -18.49
CA LYS A 73 -3.79 -0.65 -17.79
C LYS A 73 -3.20 -0.87 -16.40
N TYR A 74 -2.52 0.14 -15.88
CA TYR A 74 -2.02 0.10 -14.50
C TYR A 74 -3.16 0.13 -13.49
N VAL A 75 -2.96 -0.53 -12.35
CA VAL A 75 -3.94 -0.52 -11.26
C VAL A 75 -4.19 0.92 -10.80
N PRO A 76 -5.45 1.32 -10.58
CA PRO A 76 -5.78 2.66 -10.07
C PRO A 76 -4.99 2.98 -8.80
N GLY A 77 -4.43 4.18 -8.73
CA GLY A 77 -3.58 4.61 -7.63
C GLY A 77 -2.07 4.39 -7.82
N THR A 78 -1.63 3.68 -8.88
CA THR A 78 -0.20 3.46 -9.16
C THR A 78 0.58 4.78 -9.22
N PHE A 79 0.00 5.81 -9.78
CA PHE A 79 0.60 7.15 -9.95
C PHE A 79 -0.01 8.21 -9.03
N ALA A 80 -0.76 7.80 -8.00
CA ALA A 80 -1.35 8.73 -7.05
C ALA A 80 -0.30 9.65 -6.42
N ARG A 81 -0.62 10.92 -6.28
CA ARG A 81 0.26 11.90 -5.62
C ARG A 81 0.38 11.63 -4.13
N LEU A 82 1.43 12.13 -3.53
CA LEU A 82 1.66 11.96 -2.09
C LEU A 82 0.55 12.62 -1.25
N GLU A 83 -0.05 13.70 -1.72
CA GLU A 83 -1.20 14.35 -1.06
C GLU A 83 -2.36 13.38 -0.86
N GLU A 84 -2.66 12.58 -1.89
CA GLU A 84 -3.70 11.54 -1.83
C GLU A 84 -3.28 10.40 -0.87
N ILE A 85 -2.06 9.92 -1.01
CA ILE A 85 -1.50 8.84 -0.17
C ILE A 85 -1.53 9.25 1.32
N PHE A 86 -1.08 10.45 1.66
CA PHE A 86 -1.11 10.97 3.02
C PHE A 86 -2.54 11.23 3.50
N GLY A 87 -3.38 11.82 2.63
CA GLY A 87 -4.78 12.08 2.94
C GLY A 87 -5.49 10.81 3.39
N ILE A 88 -5.41 9.74 2.60
CA ILE A 88 -6.02 8.44 2.93
C ILE A 88 -5.30 7.79 4.13
N GLY A 89 -3.97 7.81 4.15
CA GLY A 89 -3.16 7.20 5.21
C GLY A 89 -3.48 7.74 6.61
N ARG A 90 -3.85 9.02 6.73
CA ARG A 90 -4.31 9.64 7.99
C ARG A 90 -5.52 8.95 8.61
N ALA A 91 -6.32 8.23 7.81
CA ALA A 91 -7.44 7.44 8.33
C ALA A 91 -6.99 6.39 9.37
N LEU A 92 -5.75 5.87 9.24
CA LEU A 92 -5.20 4.91 10.19
C LEU A 92 -4.90 5.60 11.54
N GLY A 93 -4.35 6.81 11.50
CA GLY A 93 -4.15 7.64 12.69
C GLY A 93 -5.46 8.01 13.35
N ASP A 94 -6.46 8.43 12.59
CA ASP A 94 -7.81 8.76 13.10
C ASP A 94 -8.50 7.56 13.77
N ALA A 95 -8.27 6.36 13.24
CA ALA A 95 -8.83 5.12 13.78
C ALA A 95 -7.97 4.48 14.88
N HIS A 96 -6.74 4.98 15.10
CA HIS A 96 -5.72 4.42 15.98
C HIS A 96 -5.48 2.91 15.76
N ARG A 97 -5.54 2.47 14.49
CA ARG A 97 -5.39 1.06 14.13
C ARG A 97 -5.10 0.85 12.64
N GLY A 98 -4.61 -0.33 12.35
CA GLY A 98 -4.40 -0.81 11.00
C GLY A 98 -2.96 -0.64 10.53
N VAL A 99 -2.64 -1.28 9.41
CA VAL A 99 -1.33 -1.23 8.76
C VAL A 99 -1.50 -0.56 7.40
N PHE A 100 -0.65 0.40 7.09
CA PHE A 100 -0.51 0.91 5.72
C PHE A 100 0.47 0.01 4.97
N GLN A 101 0.00 -0.72 3.98
CA GLN A 101 0.83 -1.61 3.17
C GLN A 101 1.07 -1.04 1.78
N MET A 102 2.31 -1.11 1.30
CA MET A 102 2.66 -0.65 -0.03
C MET A 102 3.49 -1.70 -0.79
N THR A 103 3.11 -1.93 -2.04
CA THR A 103 3.95 -2.64 -3.02
C THR A 103 4.56 -1.62 -3.96
N SER A 104 5.89 -1.52 -3.96
CA SER A 104 6.62 -0.57 -4.79
C SER A 104 7.12 -1.19 -6.10
N ASN A 105 7.71 -0.34 -6.91
CA ASN A 105 8.41 -0.75 -8.12
C ASN A 105 9.80 -1.34 -7.85
N HIS A 106 10.20 -1.49 -6.59
CA HIS A 106 11.49 -1.98 -6.10
C HIS A 106 12.71 -1.11 -6.48
N VAL A 107 12.66 -0.40 -7.60
CA VAL A 107 13.68 0.58 -8.01
C VAL A 107 13.35 1.92 -7.35
N GLY A 108 14.35 2.59 -6.74
CA GLY A 108 14.14 3.87 -6.05
C GLY A 108 13.40 3.76 -4.71
N MET A 109 13.34 2.56 -4.13
CA MET A 109 12.68 2.31 -2.85
C MET A 109 13.29 3.09 -1.68
N ASP A 110 14.57 3.38 -1.73
CA ASP A 110 15.28 4.22 -0.77
C ASP A 110 14.72 5.65 -0.70
N GLN A 111 14.14 6.16 -1.79
CA GLN A 111 13.42 7.44 -1.83
C GLN A 111 11.98 7.30 -1.35
N GLU A 112 11.31 6.20 -1.71
CA GLU A 112 9.94 5.92 -1.28
C GLU A 112 9.86 5.73 0.25
N THR A 113 10.85 5.14 0.89
CA THR A 113 10.89 4.97 2.35
C THR A 113 10.88 6.30 3.11
N VAL A 114 11.34 7.41 2.50
CA VAL A 114 11.33 8.74 3.13
C VAL A 114 9.91 9.18 3.46
N TRP A 115 8.99 9.12 2.50
CA TRP A 115 7.60 9.50 2.75
C TRP A 115 6.87 8.46 3.61
N MET A 116 7.19 7.16 3.47
CA MET A 116 6.60 6.12 4.30
C MET A 116 6.94 6.32 5.78
N ARG A 117 8.20 6.62 6.07
CA ARG A 117 8.63 6.96 7.43
C ARG A 117 7.84 8.16 7.96
N LYS A 118 7.73 9.23 7.16
CA LYS A 118 6.96 10.42 7.54
C LYS A 118 5.49 10.09 7.81
N LEU A 119 4.87 9.23 7.00
CA LEU A 119 3.50 8.80 7.25
C LEU A 119 3.37 8.00 8.56
N ALA A 120 4.31 7.09 8.83
CA ALA A 120 4.35 6.35 10.08
C ALA A 120 4.55 7.26 11.31
N GLU A 121 5.42 8.26 11.20
CA GLU A 121 5.63 9.28 12.24
C GLU A 121 4.35 10.11 12.48
N GLU A 122 3.69 10.56 11.41
CA GLU A 122 2.49 11.40 11.49
C GLU A 122 1.29 10.64 12.08
N THR A 123 1.10 9.39 11.69
CA THR A 123 -0.07 8.60 12.09
C THR A 123 0.14 7.77 13.36
N GLY A 124 1.39 7.51 13.73
CA GLY A 124 1.75 6.55 14.78
C GLY A 124 1.38 5.10 14.44
N GLN A 125 1.02 4.83 13.18
CA GLN A 125 0.57 3.50 12.75
C GLN A 125 1.63 2.82 11.87
N PRO A 126 1.67 1.46 11.86
CA PRO A 126 2.61 0.71 11.07
C PRO A 126 2.50 1.00 9.57
N VAL A 127 3.65 1.24 8.94
CA VAL A 127 3.80 1.25 7.48
C VAL A 127 4.68 0.08 7.08
N ALA A 128 4.20 -0.77 6.18
CA ALA A 128 4.88 -1.97 5.73
C ALA A 128 5.06 -1.96 4.21
N PHE A 129 6.19 -2.45 3.74
CA PHE A 129 6.50 -2.56 2.32
C PHE A 129 7.34 -3.78 2.00
N ASN A 130 7.33 -4.22 0.76
CA ASN A 130 8.11 -5.37 0.31
C ASN A 130 9.59 -4.99 0.12
N VAL A 131 10.47 -5.74 0.74
CA VAL A 131 11.92 -5.63 0.53
C VAL A 131 12.40 -6.84 -0.26
N GLN A 132 13.02 -6.58 -1.40
CA GLN A 132 13.56 -7.62 -2.27
C GLN A 132 14.96 -7.23 -2.74
N GLN A 133 15.80 -8.24 -2.93
CA GLN A 133 17.02 -8.06 -3.71
C GLN A 133 16.65 -8.12 -5.19
N ILE A 134 17.08 -7.14 -5.96
CA ILE A 134 16.87 -7.08 -7.40
C ILE A 134 18.22 -7.00 -8.13
N ASP A 135 18.34 -7.68 -9.27
CA ASP A 135 19.59 -7.81 -9.98
C ASP A 135 20.14 -6.48 -10.50
N THR A 136 19.27 -5.55 -10.87
CA THR A 136 19.67 -4.22 -11.34
C THR A 136 20.22 -3.33 -10.23
N HIS A 137 19.90 -3.59 -8.96
CA HIS A 137 20.34 -2.85 -7.78
C HIS A 137 20.61 -3.82 -6.63
N PRO A 138 21.68 -4.67 -6.74
CA PRO A 138 21.86 -5.82 -5.85
C PRO A 138 22.13 -5.45 -4.38
N GLU A 139 22.53 -4.21 -4.11
CA GLU A 139 22.84 -3.74 -2.75
C GLU A 139 21.71 -2.88 -2.12
N LEU A 140 20.68 -2.53 -2.88
CA LEU A 140 19.60 -1.62 -2.43
C LEU A 140 18.93 -2.15 -1.15
N TRP A 141 18.72 -3.46 -1.04
CA TRP A 141 18.13 -4.07 0.16
C TRP A 141 18.88 -3.75 1.46
N LYS A 142 20.22 -3.58 1.40
CA LYS A 142 21.03 -3.19 2.58
C LYS A 142 20.71 -1.75 3.02
N THR A 143 20.56 -0.85 2.06
CA THR A 143 20.13 0.54 2.32
C THR A 143 18.75 0.56 2.98
N LEU A 144 17.81 -0.24 2.44
CA LEU A 144 16.45 -0.34 2.99
C LEU A 144 16.45 -0.90 4.42
N LEU A 145 17.27 -1.92 4.71
CA LEU A 145 17.43 -2.42 6.07
C LEU A 145 17.96 -1.33 7.01
N GLY A 146 18.99 -0.60 6.60
CA GLY A 146 19.51 0.52 7.39
C GLY A 146 18.43 1.56 7.70
N GLN A 147 17.61 1.92 6.72
CA GLN A 147 16.51 2.87 6.91
C GLN A 147 15.43 2.34 7.87
N ILE A 148 15.10 1.04 7.79
CA ILE A 148 14.16 0.38 8.72
C ILE A 148 14.73 0.36 10.14
N GLU A 149 16.00 0.01 10.30
CA GLU A 149 16.68 0.01 11.59
C GLU A 149 16.75 1.42 12.21
N ASP A 150 17.04 2.44 11.39
CA ASP A 150 17.04 3.84 11.83
C ASP A 150 15.66 4.32 12.28
N ALA A 151 14.61 3.92 11.54
CA ALA A 151 13.23 4.17 11.93
C ALA A 151 12.90 3.49 13.26
N GLY A 152 13.28 2.21 13.41
CA GLY A 152 13.07 1.44 14.64
C GLY A 152 13.78 2.05 15.85
N ARG A 153 15.04 2.52 15.70
CA ARG A 153 15.77 3.25 16.75
C ARG A 153 15.08 4.56 17.15
N ALA A 154 14.41 5.19 16.22
CA ALA A 154 13.61 6.40 16.47
C ALA A 154 12.19 6.12 16.98
N GLY A 155 11.82 4.86 17.18
CA GLY A 155 10.47 4.47 17.62
C GLY A 155 9.39 4.60 16.53
N VAL A 156 9.80 4.71 15.26
CA VAL A 156 8.88 4.84 14.11
C VAL A 156 8.52 3.46 13.58
N PRO A 157 7.24 3.11 13.46
CA PRO A 157 6.80 1.77 13.07
C PRO A 157 6.86 1.57 11.54
N LEU A 158 8.07 1.48 11.00
CA LEU A 158 8.34 1.18 9.59
C LEU A 158 8.88 -0.25 9.45
N TYR A 159 8.23 -1.07 8.62
CA TYR A 159 8.53 -2.50 8.51
C TYR A 159 8.78 -2.94 7.08
N GLY A 160 9.80 -3.80 6.91
CA GLY A 160 10.08 -4.50 5.66
C GLY A 160 9.54 -5.92 5.68
N ALA A 161 8.77 -6.30 4.68
CA ALA A 161 8.32 -7.66 4.46
C ALA A 161 9.26 -8.38 3.50
N PHE A 162 9.84 -9.49 3.95
CA PHE A 162 10.73 -10.33 3.17
C PHE A 162 10.05 -11.63 2.79
N CYS A 163 10.29 -12.09 1.57
CA CYS A 163 9.96 -13.45 1.21
C CYS A 163 11.01 -14.39 1.85
N GLY A 164 10.58 -15.32 2.69
CA GLY A 164 11.48 -16.30 3.35
C GLY A 164 12.01 -17.40 2.43
N ARG A 165 11.85 -17.24 1.11
CA ARG A 165 12.29 -18.18 0.08
C ARG A 165 12.64 -17.41 -1.19
N PRO A 166 13.40 -17.98 -2.14
CA PRO A 166 13.60 -17.39 -3.46
C PRO A 166 12.26 -17.12 -4.16
N VAL A 167 12.15 -15.96 -4.77
CA VAL A 167 10.97 -15.58 -5.57
C VAL A 167 11.26 -15.99 -7.02
N GLY A 168 10.43 -16.87 -7.55
CA GLY A 168 10.45 -17.24 -8.95
C GLY A 168 9.14 -16.88 -9.61
N LEU A 169 9.18 -16.16 -10.74
CA LEU A 169 8.02 -15.85 -11.55
C LEU A 169 8.15 -16.58 -12.89
N LEU A 170 7.13 -17.36 -13.22
CA LEU A 170 7.04 -18.03 -14.51
C LEU A 170 6.00 -17.31 -15.35
N PHE A 171 6.43 -16.74 -16.46
CA PHE A 171 5.53 -16.08 -17.40
C PHE A 171 5.30 -16.99 -18.62
N SER A 172 4.06 -17.02 -19.13
CA SER A 172 3.74 -17.62 -20.41
C SER A 172 3.73 -16.56 -21.53
N TRP A 173 3.69 -17.02 -22.79
CA TRP A 173 3.58 -16.13 -23.94
C TRP A 173 2.25 -15.36 -24.03
N GLY A 174 1.30 -15.63 -23.18
CA GLY A 174 -0.04 -15.04 -23.18
C GLY A 174 -0.36 -14.15 -21.98
N GLY A 175 0.61 -13.83 -21.13
CA GLY A 175 0.32 -12.97 -19.97
C GLY A 175 1.52 -12.45 -19.30
#